data_bc6b217d594d4e704c75937596bcbdac
#
_entry.id   bc6b217d594d4e704c75937596bcbdac
#
_cell.length_a   1.000
_cell.length_b   1.000
_cell.length_c   1.000
_cell.angle_alpha   90.00
_cell.angle_beta   90.00
_cell.angle_gamma   90.00
#
_symmetry.space_group_name_H-M   'P 1'
#
loop_
_entity.id
_entity.type
_entity.pdbx_description
1 polymer ?
#
loop_
_entity_poly.entity_id
_entity_poly.type
_entity_poly.pdbx_seq_one_letter_code
_entity_poly.pdbx_strand_id
1 'polypeptide(L)'
;MKHWKRRLALLLAAALCVSALAGCARGGDAMSLSVCVGGAPEELDPIYATEPADQTILVHLYENLMRKTAGASGATVTNGVAKSATSEENTDGTVTWTFQLRGAEWSDGREVLAGDFVYAWQRLAD
;
A
#
# COMPACT_ATOMS: atom_id res chain seq x y z
N MET A 1 -44.97 28.49 -34.81
CA MET A 1 -43.71 29.02 -34.25
C MET A 1 -43.40 28.53 -32.83
N LYS A 2 -44.41 28.23 -32.00
CA LYS A 2 -44.23 27.83 -30.57
C LYS A 2 -43.59 26.42 -30.40
N HIS A 3 -43.89 25.48 -31.29
CA HIS A 3 -43.35 24.10 -31.25
C HIS A 3 -41.90 23.99 -31.74
N TRP A 4 -41.49 24.86 -32.65
CA TRP A 4 -40.09 24.92 -33.12
C TRP A 4 -39.14 25.34 -31.98
N LYS A 5 -39.50 26.39 -31.24
CA LYS A 5 -38.67 26.88 -30.12
C LYS A 5 -38.54 25.82 -29.00
N ARG A 6 -39.60 25.05 -28.76
CA ARG A 6 -39.54 23.93 -27.78
C ARG A 6 -38.64 22.79 -28.24
N ARG A 7 -38.70 22.43 -29.55
CA ARG A 7 -37.81 21.40 -30.11
C ARG A 7 -36.34 21.84 -30.11
N LEU A 8 -36.07 23.10 -30.40
CA LEU A 8 -34.72 23.67 -30.37
C LEU A 8 -34.18 23.69 -28.93
N ALA A 9 -35.00 24.06 -27.95
CA ALA A 9 -34.59 24.03 -26.53
C ALA A 9 -34.31 22.61 -26.02
N LEU A 10 -35.07 21.61 -26.44
CA LEU A 10 -34.83 20.21 -26.10
C LEU A 10 -33.54 19.68 -26.72
N LEU A 11 -33.23 20.03 -27.96
CA LEU A 11 -31.98 19.65 -28.61
C LEU A 11 -30.76 20.31 -27.96
N LEU A 12 -30.87 21.58 -27.56
CA LEU A 12 -29.80 22.26 -26.83
C LEU A 12 -29.57 21.64 -25.41
N ALA A 13 -30.64 21.30 -24.72
CA ALA A 13 -30.54 20.64 -23.43
C ALA A 13 -29.92 19.26 -23.55
N ALA A 14 -30.31 18.47 -24.55
CA ALA A 14 -29.71 17.16 -24.81
C ALA A 14 -28.20 17.27 -25.19
N ALA A 15 -27.82 18.26 -26.01
CA ALA A 15 -26.41 18.50 -26.33
C ALA A 15 -25.57 18.89 -25.11
N LEU A 16 -26.14 19.71 -24.20
CA LEU A 16 -25.50 20.09 -22.94
C LEU A 16 -25.33 18.87 -21.99
N CYS A 17 -26.31 17.99 -21.92
CA CYS A 17 -26.21 16.76 -21.14
C CYS A 17 -25.13 15.81 -21.69
N VAL A 18 -25.03 15.66 -23.01
CA VAL A 18 -24.02 14.82 -23.66
C VAL A 18 -22.61 15.39 -23.43
N SER A 19 -22.43 16.71 -23.48
CA SER A 19 -21.14 17.34 -23.23
C SER A 19 -20.71 17.23 -21.74
N ALA A 20 -21.64 17.23 -20.80
CA ALA A 20 -21.37 17.04 -19.39
C ALA A 20 -20.93 15.60 -19.07
N LEU A 21 -21.45 14.60 -19.77
CA LEU A 21 -21.06 13.19 -19.62
C LEU A 21 -19.69 12.88 -20.26
N ALA A 22 -19.29 13.62 -21.29
CA ALA A 22 -17.99 13.44 -21.93
C ALA A 22 -16.81 13.97 -21.09
N GLY A 23 -17.07 14.81 -20.08
CA GLY A 23 -16.05 15.36 -19.19
C GLY A 23 -15.45 14.37 -18.19
N CYS A 24 -16.11 13.25 -17.89
CA CYS A 24 -15.64 12.25 -16.93
C CYS A 24 -14.68 11.20 -17.51
N ALA A 25 -14.41 11.23 -18.83
CA ALA A 25 -13.52 10.27 -19.50
C ALA A 25 -12.06 10.76 -19.63
N ARG A 26 -11.68 11.86 -18.95
CA ARG A 26 -10.27 12.18 -18.76
C ARG A 26 -9.73 11.21 -17.72
N GLY A 27 -9.18 10.09 -18.17
CA GLY A 27 -8.28 9.29 -17.38
C GLY A 27 -7.22 10.25 -16.84
N GLY A 28 -7.20 10.45 -15.51
CA GLY A 28 -6.16 11.24 -14.89
C GLY A 28 -4.82 10.68 -15.35
N ASP A 29 -3.91 11.55 -15.80
CA ASP A 29 -2.54 11.15 -16.05
C ASP A 29 -2.08 10.38 -14.83
N ALA A 30 -1.71 9.10 -15.00
CA ALA A 30 -1.20 8.30 -13.92
C ALA A 30 0.01 9.07 -13.36
N MET A 31 -0.11 9.51 -12.11
CA MET A 31 0.96 10.23 -11.45
C MET A 31 2.18 9.30 -11.40
N SER A 32 3.23 9.62 -12.14
CA SER A 32 4.46 8.86 -12.15
C SER A 32 5.47 9.52 -11.23
N LEU A 33 6.11 8.73 -10.40
CA LEU A 33 7.20 9.16 -9.53
C LEU A 33 8.47 8.41 -9.94
N SER A 34 9.53 9.17 -10.24
CA SER A 34 10.85 8.60 -10.49
C SER A 34 11.71 8.77 -9.25
N VAL A 35 12.23 7.67 -8.74
CA VAL A 35 13.06 7.64 -7.52
C VAL A 35 14.44 7.13 -7.88
N CYS A 36 15.49 7.84 -7.44
CA CYS A 36 16.86 7.37 -7.52
C CYS A 36 17.17 6.53 -6.27
N VAL A 37 17.51 5.27 -6.45
CA VAL A 37 17.84 4.33 -5.35
C VAL A 37 19.35 4.20 -5.09
N GLY A 38 20.18 5.01 -5.77
CA GLY A 38 21.63 5.09 -5.53
C GLY A 38 22.45 3.96 -6.19
N GLY A 39 21.84 2.96 -6.79
CA GLY A 39 22.50 1.84 -7.47
C GLY A 39 21.50 0.96 -8.21
N ALA A 40 21.99 0.01 -8.98
CA ALA A 40 21.14 -1.04 -9.55
C ALA A 40 20.78 -2.05 -8.43
N PRO A 41 19.53 -2.49 -8.31
CA PRO A 41 19.18 -3.55 -7.38
C PRO A 41 19.79 -4.88 -7.87
N GLU A 42 20.34 -5.65 -6.94
CA GLU A 42 20.97 -6.95 -7.23
C GLU A 42 20.08 -8.10 -6.75
N GLU A 43 19.38 -7.90 -5.63
CA GLU A 43 18.55 -8.94 -5.00
C GLU A 43 17.26 -8.34 -4.45
N LEU A 44 16.12 -8.94 -4.77
CA LEU A 44 14.80 -8.53 -4.27
C LEU A 44 14.15 -9.56 -3.34
N ASP A 45 14.86 -10.63 -3.00
CA ASP A 45 14.43 -11.50 -1.90
C ASP A 45 14.82 -10.85 -0.56
N PRO A 46 13.87 -10.55 0.33
CA PRO A 46 14.14 -9.86 1.60
C PRO A 46 15.20 -10.54 2.50
N ILE A 47 15.42 -11.84 2.33
CA ILE A 47 16.38 -12.61 3.13
C ILE A 47 17.82 -12.33 2.69
N TYR A 48 18.03 -12.14 1.39
CA TYR A 48 19.36 -12.01 0.80
C TYR A 48 19.72 -10.57 0.42
N ALA A 49 18.75 -9.68 0.42
CA ALA A 49 18.94 -8.27 0.07
C ALA A 49 19.73 -7.52 1.14
N THR A 50 20.98 -7.23 0.89
CA THR A 50 21.90 -6.55 1.80
C THR A 50 22.24 -5.12 1.36
N GLU A 51 22.12 -4.84 0.06
CA GLU A 51 22.50 -3.55 -0.51
C GLU A 51 21.46 -2.46 -0.23
N PRO A 52 21.87 -1.19 -0.02
CA PRO A 52 20.94 -0.09 0.24
C PRO A 52 19.90 0.14 -0.86
N ALA A 53 20.26 -0.13 -2.13
CA ALA A 53 19.34 -0.04 -3.26
C ALA A 53 18.20 -1.05 -3.14
N ASP A 54 18.53 -2.31 -2.80
CA ASP A 54 17.59 -3.41 -2.60
C ASP A 54 16.64 -3.09 -1.44
N GLN A 55 17.21 -2.68 -0.30
CA GLN A 55 16.43 -2.33 0.90
C GLN A 55 15.47 -1.17 0.62
N THR A 56 15.89 -0.17 -0.17
CA THR A 56 15.03 0.95 -0.55
C THR A 56 13.83 0.47 -1.37
N ILE A 57 14.01 -0.48 -2.28
CA ILE A 57 12.93 -1.04 -3.09
C ILE A 57 12.02 -1.91 -2.21
N LEU A 58 12.60 -2.77 -1.38
CA LEU A 58 11.84 -3.71 -0.56
C LEU A 58 10.89 -3.04 0.43
N VAL A 59 11.27 -1.89 1.02
CA VAL A 59 10.38 -1.15 1.92
C VAL A 59 9.15 -0.56 1.20
N HIS A 60 9.17 -0.49 -0.13
CA HIS A 60 8.04 -0.06 -0.94
C HIS A 60 7.23 -1.23 -1.52
N LEU A 61 7.80 -2.44 -1.58
CA LEU A 61 7.14 -3.63 -2.07
C LEU A 61 6.44 -4.42 -0.97
N TYR A 62 7.00 -4.42 0.24
CA TYR A 62 6.53 -5.24 1.36
C TYR A 62 6.11 -4.39 2.54
N GLU A 63 5.16 -4.92 3.31
CA GLU A 63 4.71 -4.35 4.56
C GLU A 63 5.03 -5.32 5.71
N ASN A 64 5.67 -4.82 6.75
CA ASN A 64 5.97 -5.58 7.95
C ASN A 64 4.83 -5.50 8.98
N LEU A 65 4.88 -6.35 10.01
CA LEU A 65 3.98 -6.25 11.18
C LEU A 65 4.05 -4.86 11.81
N MET A 66 5.26 -4.36 12.01
CA MET A 66 5.55 -3.04 12.58
C MET A 66 6.49 -2.27 11.64
N ARG A 67 6.38 -0.95 11.63
CA ARG A 67 7.25 -0.05 10.86
C ARG A 67 8.16 0.75 11.77
N LYS A 68 9.39 0.94 11.35
CA LYS A 68 10.28 1.92 11.94
C LYS A 68 10.16 3.24 11.15
N THR A 69 9.73 4.30 11.83
CA THR A 69 9.56 5.63 11.24
C THR A 69 10.55 6.61 11.86
N ALA A 70 11.10 7.51 11.05
CA ALA A 70 11.92 8.59 11.56
C ALA A 70 11.03 9.63 12.26
N GLY A 71 11.41 10.04 13.45
CA GLY A 71 10.74 11.10 14.22
C GLY A 71 11.73 12.19 14.62
N ALA A 72 11.23 13.33 15.10
CA ALA A 72 12.05 14.47 15.51
C ALA A 72 13.03 14.15 16.65
N SER A 73 12.70 13.18 17.51
CA SER A 73 13.50 12.74 18.66
C SER A 73 14.15 11.36 18.47
N GLY A 74 14.20 10.85 17.25
CA GLY A 74 14.74 9.53 16.91
C GLY A 74 13.73 8.64 16.19
N ALA A 75 14.11 7.38 15.97
CA ALA A 75 13.23 6.42 15.32
C ALA A 75 12.14 5.93 16.29
N THR A 76 10.91 5.88 15.80
CA THR A 76 9.77 5.31 16.52
C THR A 76 9.26 4.06 15.81
N VAL A 77 8.64 3.16 16.57
CA VAL A 77 7.98 1.97 16.01
C VAL A 77 6.48 2.24 15.95
N THR A 78 5.89 2.02 14.79
CA THR A 78 4.46 2.21 14.53
C THR A 78 3.86 0.94 13.93
N ASN A 79 2.54 0.84 13.92
CA ASN A 79 1.85 -0.30 13.35
C ASN A 79 2.02 -0.33 11.81
N GLY A 80 2.30 -1.53 11.29
CA GLY A 80 2.24 -1.86 9.86
C GLY A 80 1.00 -2.69 9.55
N VAL A 81 1.16 -3.99 9.22
CA VAL A 81 0.03 -4.92 9.08
C VAL A 81 -0.55 -5.28 10.45
N ALA A 82 0.22 -5.20 11.53
CA ALA A 82 -0.33 -5.36 12.87
C ALA A 82 -1.25 -4.18 13.21
N LYS A 83 -2.48 -4.47 13.60
CA LYS A 83 -3.43 -3.52 14.18
C LYS A 83 -3.02 -3.16 15.61
N SER A 84 -2.52 -4.15 16.35
CA SER A 84 -1.98 -3.99 17.70
C SER A 84 -0.88 -5.01 17.96
N ALA A 85 0.01 -4.67 18.89
CA ALA A 85 1.04 -5.53 19.42
C ALA A 85 1.03 -5.42 20.96
N THR A 86 1.05 -6.55 21.65
CA THR A 86 1.16 -6.62 23.09
C THR A 86 2.28 -7.58 23.47
N SER A 87 2.93 -7.34 24.59
CA SER A 87 3.99 -8.21 25.11
C SER A 87 3.72 -8.57 26.56
N GLU A 88 4.08 -9.79 26.93
CA GLU A 88 3.97 -10.34 28.29
C GLU A 88 5.29 -11.03 28.66
N GLU A 89 5.85 -10.70 29.81
CA GLU A 89 7.01 -11.39 30.35
C GLU A 89 6.58 -12.71 31.00
N ASN A 90 7.24 -13.80 30.61
CA ASN A 90 7.05 -15.11 31.18
C ASN A 90 7.92 -15.32 32.42
N THR A 91 7.57 -16.28 33.25
CA THR A 91 8.30 -16.62 34.50
C THR A 91 9.72 -17.14 34.26
N ASP A 92 10.02 -17.58 33.03
CA ASP A 92 11.34 -18.07 32.60
C ASP A 92 12.24 -16.95 32.00
N GLY A 93 11.78 -15.69 32.02
CA GLY A 93 12.50 -14.54 31.48
C GLY A 93 12.35 -14.33 29.96
N THR A 94 11.55 -15.15 29.29
CA THR A 94 11.19 -14.93 27.89
C THR A 94 10.04 -13.91 27.77
N VAL A 95 9.85 -13.34 26.58
CA VAL A 95 8.75 -12.42 26.30
C VAL A 95 7.89 -12.98 25.19
N THR A 96 6.60 -13.13 25.46
CA THR A 96 5.61 -13.49 24.44
C THR A 96 5.04 -12.24 23.79
N TRP A 97 5.14 -12.15 22.48
CA TRP A 97 4.52 -11.09 21.70
C TRP A 97 3.27 -11.59 20.98
N THR A 98 2.17 -10.86 21.12
CA THR A 98 0.91 -11.14 20.42
C THR A 98 0.60 -10.01 19.46
N PHE A 99 0.43 -10.32 18.18
CA PHE A 99 0.06 -9.39 17.13
C PHE A 99 -1.35 -9.69 16.63
N GLN A 100 -2.20 -8.67 16.58
CA GLN A 100 -3.47 -8.74 15.88
C GLN A 100 -3.29 -8.11 14.50
N LEU A 101 -3.61 -8.84 13.44
CA LEU A 101 -3.51 -8.32 12.08
C LEU A 101 -4.73 -7.45 11.74
N ARG A 102 -4.51 -6.39 10.96
CA ARG A 102 -5.57 -5.71 10.22
C ARG A 102 -5.83 -6.46 8.91
N GLY A 103 -6.99 -6.25 8.27
CA GLY A 103 -7.21 -6.73 6.91
C GLY A 103 -6.16 -6.12 5.98
N ALA A 104 -5.46 -6.98 5.25
CA ALA A 104 -4.48 -6.62 4.23
C ALA A 104 -4.54 -7.66 3.11
N GLU A 105 -4.21 -7.25 1.90
CA GLU A 105 -4.23 -8.11 0.71
C GLU A 105 -2.88 -8.04 0.00
N TRP A 106 -2.50 -9.16 -0.59
CA TRP A 106 -1.41 -9.23 -1.55
C TRP A 106 -1.79 -8.50 -2.84
N SER A 107 -0.82 -8.20 -3.69
CA SER A 107 -1.05 -7.54 -4.99
C SER A 107 -1.95 -8.33 -5.95
N ASP A 108 -2.15 -9.62 -5.71
CA ASP A 108 -3.05 -10.50 -6.46
C ASP A 108 -4.46 -10.61 -5.84
N GLY A 109 -4.73 -9.87 -4.76
CA GLY A 109 -6.03 -9.82 -4.07
C GLY A 109 -6.24 -10.91 -3.02
N ARG A 110 -5.28 -11.81 -2.79
CA ARG A 110 -5.36 -12.78 -1.69
C ARG A 110 -5.15 -12.10 -0.34
N GLU A 111 -5.84 -12.56 0.68
CA GLU A 111 -5.67 -12.06 2.04
C GLU A 111 -4.29 -12.42 2.60
N VAL A 112 -3.67 -11.46 3.32
CA VAL A 112 -2.44 -11.68 4.08
C VAL A 112 -2.79 -12.31 5.43
N LEU A 113 -2.22 -13.47 5.70
CA LEU A 113 -2.52 -14.28 6.88
C LEU A 113 -1.32 -14.32 7.85
N ALA A 114 -1.58 -14.67 9.11
CA ALA A 114 -0.52 -14.87 10.11
C ALA A 114 0.51 -15.92 9.68
N GLY A 115 0.08 -16.94 8.93
CA GLY A 115 0.96 -17.97 8.37
C GLY A 115 2.03 -17.43 7.42
N ASP A 116 1.75 -16.33 6.72
CA ASP A 116 2.73 -15.71 5.81
C ASP A 116 3.93 -15.15 6.57
N PHE A 117 3.68 -14.54 7.74
CA PHE A 117 4.75 -14.04 8.63
C PHE A 117 5.53 -15.20 9.28
N VAL A 118 4.84 -16.25 9.72
CA VAL A 118 5.49 -17.45 10.28
C VAL A 118 6.41 -18.08 9.24
N TYR A 119 5.93 -18.23 8.01
CA TYR A 119 6.73 -18.77 6.91
C TYR A 119 7.97 -17.91 6.63
N ALA A 120 7.82 -16.58 6.58
CA ALA A 120 8.93 -15.66 6.35
C ALA A 120 10.00 -15.77 7.44
N TRP A 121 9.59 -15.88 8.72
CA TRP A 121 10.54 -16.03 9.82
C TRP A 121 11.22 -17.39 9.87
N GLN A 122 10.49 -18.47 9.58
CA GLN A 122 11.09 -19.80 9.45
C GLN A 122 12.16 -19.81 8.36
N ARG A 123 11.83 -19.22 7.19
CA ARG A 123 12.75 -19.13 6.08
C ARG A 123 14.00 -18.26 6.37
N LEU A 124 13.88 -17.28 7.27
CA LEU A 124 15.01 -16.45 7.72
C LEU A 124 15.91 -17.21 8.73
N ALA A 125 15.35 -18.19 9.45
CA ALA A 125 16.03 -18.94 10.50
C ALA A 125 16.77 -20.20 9.98
N ASP A 126 16.45 -20.65 8.75
CA ASP A 126 17.09 -21.79 8.06
C ASP A 126 18.39 -21.36 7.36
#